data_fa8057aee6765c58ebec411d463039c7
#
_entry.id   fa8057aee6765c58ebec411d463039c7
#
_cell.length_a   1.000
_cell.length_b   1.000
_cell.length_c   1.000
_cell.angle_alpha   90.00
_cell.angle_beta   90.00
_cell.angle_gamma   90.00
#
_symmetry.space_group_name_H-M   'P 1'
#
loop_
_entity.id
_entity.type
_entity.pdbx_description
1 polymer ?
#
loop_
_entity_poly.entity_id
_entity_poly.type
_entity_poly.pdbx_seq_one_letter_code
_entity_poly.pdbx_strand_id
1 'polypeptide(L)'
;MNNFVKRTISGIGFAAIMLAAFLTNQYVFGTVMLFALVVMMWEFLRMTCGKEYRYSQILSILSGATLFALVYCCKAFGFPGRLTILAFIPVFLLMINSLYVKDKSRFDKFANLYTAILYIAVPWSVLNFAAFSADGAFSGKLLFCFFCIIWGSDVGAYLFGITLGQKYGKKLFPSISPKKSWIGFWGGMLMAIAVSVTLYLVGWFPNFSACEATNIFNYVAMAVLLHITGVYGDLIESQWKRHYNVKDSGNIIPGHGGLLDRFDSALIAIPMGVIYLVLAHVIHL
;
A
#
# COMPACT_ATOMS: atom_id res chain seq x y z
N MET A 1 3.20 -18.18 25.47
CA MET A 1 4.05 -17.04 25.03
C MET A 1 3.24 -15.77 25.25
N ASN A 2 3.81 -14.77 25.94
CA ASN A 2 3.12 -13.53 26.27
C ASN A 2 2.73 -12.79 24.97
N ASN A 3 1.54 -12.16 24.93
CA ASN A 3 1.05 -11.42 23.74
C ASN A 3 2.03 -10.34 23.27
N PHE A 4 2.76 -9.72 24.19
CA PHE A 4 3.80 -8.75 23.87
C PHE A 4 4.94 -9.40 23.06
N VAL A 5 5.47 -10.54 23.51
CA VAL A 5 6.55 -11.28 22.82
C VAL A 5 6.11 -11.73 21.43
N LYS A 6 4.87 -12.23 21.27
CA LYS A 6 4.33 -12.59 19.94
C LYS A 6 4.32 -11.40 18.99
N ARG A 7 3.86 -10.25 19.46
CA ARG A 7 3.82 -9.01 18.66
C ARG A 7 5.22 -8.54 18.26
N THR A 8 6.15 -8.53 19.20
CA THR A 8 7.53 -8.10 18.92
C THR A 8 8.18 -8.98 17.87
N ILE A 9 8.10 -10.32 18.01
CA ILE A 9 8.70 -11.26 17.05
C ILE A 9 8.08 -11.10 15.67
N SER A 10 6.75 -11.05 15.57
CA SER A 10 6.08 -10.90 14.27
C SER A 10 6.36 -9.54 13.61
N GLY A 11 6.48 -8.46 14.39
CA GLY A 11 6.85 -7.14 13.89
C GLY A 11 8.30 -7.09 13.35
N ILE A 12 9.25 -7.68 14.09
CA ILE A 12 10.65 -7.79 13.63
C ILE A 12 10.73 -8.66 12.37
N GLY A 13 10.03 -9.80 12.34
CA GLY A 13 9.99 -10.66 11.15
C GLY A 13 9.43 -9.96 9.92
N PHE A 14 8.31 -9.22 10.09
CA PHE A 14 7.75 -8.41 9.02
C PHE A 14 8.73 -7.34 8.51
N ALA A 15 9.35 -6.59 9.42
CA ALA A 15 10.34 -5.57 9.06
C ALA A 15 11.54 -6.18 8.32
N ALA A 16 12.06 -7.34 8.78
CA ALA A 16 13.16 -8.04 8.13
C ALA A 16 12.81 -8.49 6.71
N ILE A 17 11.59 -9.03 6.50
CA ILE A 17 11.11 -9.43 5.16
C ILE A 17 11.01 -8.21 4.24
N MET A 18 10.48 -7.08 4.72
CA MET A 18 10.39 -5.86 3.94
C MET A 18 11.77 -5.28 3.60
N LEU A 19 12.70 -5.26 4.56
CA LEU A 19 14.09 -4.86 4.30
C LEU A 19 14.74 -5.74 3.25
N ALA A 20 14.58 -7.07 3.36
CA ALA A 20 15.10 -8.00 2.36
C ALA A 20 14.49 -7.73 0.99
N ALA A 21 13.17 -7.48 0.90
CA ALA A 21 12.49 -7.19 -0.35
C ALA A 21 13.04 -5.94 -1.04
N PHE A 22 13.31 -4.87 -0.28
CA PHE A 22 13.76 -3.61 -0.89
C PHE A 22 15.27 -3.52 -1.13
N LEU A 23 16.09 -4.20 -0.33
CA LEU A 23 17.54 -3.98 -0.32
C LEU A 23 18.37 -5.12 -0.92
N THR A 24 17.76 -6.27 -1.30
CA THR A 24 18.54 -7.38 -1.87
C THR A 24 18.54 -7.36 -3.40
N ASN A 25 17.54 -7.95 -4.02
CA ASN A 25 17.46 -8.08 -5.47
C ASN A 25 16.01 -8.12 -5.98
N GLN A 26 15.87 -7.95 -7.31
CA GLN A 26 14.57 -7.92 -7.96
C GLN A 26 13.73 -9.19 -7.74
N TYR A 27 14.33 -10.37 -7.64
CA TYR A 27 13.58 -11.62 -7.48
C TYR A 27 12.92 -11.72 -6.11
N VAL A 28 13.65 -11.34 -5.04
CA VAL A 28 13.12 -11.28 -3.69
C VAL A 28 12.03 -10.22 -3.62
N PHE A 29 12.26 -9.04 -4.20
CA PHE A 29 11.25 -7.98 -4.29
C PHE A 29 9.98 -8.48 -4.98
N GLY A 30 10.09 -8.99 -6.21
CA GLY A 30 8.95 -9.46 -6.98
C GLY A 30 8.15 -10.55 -6.27
N THR A 31 8.84 -11.53 -5.67
CA THR A 31 8.20 -12.63 -4.94
C THR A 31 7.46 -12.14 -3.69
N VAL A 32 8.10 -11.31 -2.86
CA VAL A 32 7.49 -10.78 -1.63
C VAL A 32 6.30 -9.88 -1.96
N MET A 33 6.43 -8.97 -2.95
CA MET A 33 5.34 -8.06 -3.32
C MET A 33 4.17 -8.78 -3.99
N LEU A 34 4.42 -9.80 -4.81
CA LEU A 34 3.37 -10.63 -5.38
C LEU A 34 2.64 -11.44 -4.30
N PHE A 35 3.38 -12.03 -3.36
CA PHE A 35 2.79 -12.73 -2.22
C PHE A 35 1.93 -11.79 -1.37
N ALA A 36 2.43 -10.60 -1.06
CA ALA A 36 1.69 -9.59 -0.30
C ALA A 36 0.40 -9.19 -1.02
N LEU A 37 0.44 -8.98 -2.34
CA LEU A 37 -0.73 -8.68 -3.16
C LEU A 37 -1.80 -9.78 -3.04
N VAL A 38 -1.42 -11.04 -3.26
CA VAL A 38 -2.35 -12.18 -3.21
C VAL A 38 -3.00 -12.28 -1.83
N VAL A 39 -2.23 -12.12 -0.77
CA VAL A 39 -2.72 -12.16 0.61
C VAL A 39 -3.67 -11.00 0.90
N MET A 40 -3.32 -9.77 0.55
CA MET A 40 -4.18 -8.59 0.75
C MET A 40 -5.51 -8.72 0.00
N MET A 41 -5.47 -9.15 -1.26
CA MET A 41 -6.70 -9.39 -2.02
C MET A 41 -7.55 -10.51 -1.40
N TRP A 42 -6.93 -11.59 -0.95
CA TRP A 42 -7.62 -12.67 -0.26
C TRP A 42 -8.27 -12.21 1.04
N GLU A 43 -7.57 -11.42 1.88
CA GLU A 43 -8.13 -10.86 3.12
C GLU A 43 -9.33 -9.94 2.82
N PHE A 44 -9.17 -9.02 1.85
CA PHE A 44 -10.25 -8.12 1.43
C PHE A 44 -11.48 -8.89 0.93
N LEU A 45 -11.29 -9.86 0.05
CA LEU A 45 -12.39 -10.65 -0.51
C LEU A 45 -13.04 -11.56 0.53
N ARG A 46 -12.25 -12.12 1.45
CA ARG A 46 -12.79 -12.89 2.58
C ARG A 46 -13.65 -12.02 3.50
N MET A 47 -13.24 -10.78 3.74
CA MET A 47 -13.99 -9.81 4.54
C MET A 47 -15.29 -9.39 3.83
N THR A 48 -15.24 -9.12 2.53
CA THR A 48 -16.35 -8.51 1.79
C THR A 48 -17.32 -9.53 1.20
N CYS A 49 -16.83 -10.65 0.70
CA CYS A 49 -17.63 -11.70 0.06
C CYS A 49 -17.81 -12.94 0.95
N GLY A 50 -16.96 -13.14 1.95
CA GLY A 50 -16.99 -14.32 2.82
C GLY A 50 -16.67 -15.59 2.05
N LYS A 51 -17.58 -16.60 2.12
CA LYS A 51 -17.46 -17.88 1.39
C LYS A 51 -18.20 -17.85 0.04
N GLU A 52 -18.92 -16.79 -0.25
CA GLU A 52 -19.69 -16.64 -1.49
C GLU A 52 -18.76 -16.37 -2.67
N TYR A 53 -19.16 -16.80 -3.84
CA TYR A 53 -18.43 -16.58 -5.09
C TYR A 53 -16.95 -17.03 -5.07
N ARG A 54 -16.63 -18.12 -4.37
CA ARG A 54 -15.25 -18.55 -4.13
C ARG A 54 -14.42 -18.70 -5.40
N TYR A 55 -15.04 -19.25 -6.46
CA TYR A 55 -14.38 -19.36 -7.76
C TYR A 55 -14.10 -17.99 -8.37
N SER A 56 -15.07 -17.08 -8.31
CA SER A 56 -14.90 -15.69 -8.79
C SER A 56 -13.85 -14.92 -7.98
N GLN A 57 -13.73 -15.20 -6.67
CA GLN A 57 -12.66 -14.62 -5.85
C GLN A 57 -11.27 -15.06 -6.35
N ILE A 58 -11.11 -16.33 -6.72
CA ILE A 58 -9.85 -16.82 -7.30
C ILE A 58 -9.55 -16.11 -8.63
N LEU A 59 -10.55 -15.94 -9.49
CA LEU A 59 -10.38 -15.18 -10.75
C LEU A 59 -9.99 -13.72 -10.50
N SER A 60 -10.58 -13.07 -9.49
CA SER A 60 -10.22 -11.71 -9.11
C SER A 60 -8.76 -11.64 -8.64
N ILE A 61 -8.32 -12.56 -7.77
CA ILE A 61 -6.93 -12.62 -7.30
C ILE A 61 -5.97 -12.89 -8.47
N LEU A 62 -6.31 -13.81 -9.36
CA LEU A 62 -5.53 -14.10 -10.56
C LEU A 62 -5.42 -12.87 -11.47
N SER A 63 -6.50 -12.09 -11.62
CA SER A 63 -6.47 -10.84 -12.37
C SER A 63 -5.47 -9.85 -11.80
N GLY A 64 -5.49 -9.65 -10.49
CA GLY A 64 -4.54 -8.78 -9.80
C GLY A 64 -3.11 -9.28 -9.89
N ALA A 65 -2.89 -10.59 -9.66
CA ALA A 65 -1.58 -11.21 -9.75
C ALA A 65 -0.99 -11.12 -11.18
N THR A 66 -1.83 -11.32 -12.20
CA THR A 66 -1.42 -11.18 -13.61
C THR A 66 -1.04 -9.74 -13.92
N LEU A 67 -1.82 -8.75 -13.48
CA LEU A 67 -1.49 -7.33 -13.67
C LEU A 67 -0.12 -7.00 -13.05
N PHE A 68 0.07 -7.35 -11.77
CA PHE A 68 1.34 -7.12 -11.09
C PHE A 68 2.51 -7.79 -11.79
N ALA A 69 2.37 -9.07 -12.16
CA ALA A 69 3.41 -9.84 -12.81
C ALA A 69 3.79 -9.25 -14.17
N LEU A 70 2.82 -8.81 -14.98
CA LEU A 70 3.10 -8.17 -16.27
C LEU A 70 3.82 -6.84 -16.10
N VAL A 71 3.37 -5.97 -15.20
CA VAL A 71 4.04 -4.70 -14.93
C VAL A 71 5.46 -4.95 -14.39
N TYR A 72 5.63 -5.91 -13.49
CA TYR A 72 6.93 -6.33 -12.98
C TYR A 72 7.85 -6.81 -14.11
N CYS A 73 7.37 -7.71 -14.98
CA CYS A 73 8.16 -8.24 -16.10
C CYS A 73 8.55 -7.14 -17.11
N CYS A 74 7.66 -6.18 -17.37
CA CYS A 74 7.99 -5.04 -18.20
C CYS A 74 9.13 -4.22 -17.61
N LYS A 75 9.13 -3.97 -16.30
CA LYS A 75 10.16 -3.16 -15.65
C LYS A 75 11.45 -3.94 -15.36
N ALA A 76 11.35 -5.18 -14.89
CA ALA A 76 12.50 -6.01 -14.47
C ALA A 76 13.24 -6.66 -15.64
N PHE A 77 12.55 -7.01 -16.72
CA PHE A 77 13.11 -7.79 -17.83
C PHE A 77 12.96 -7.09 -19.20
N GLY A 78 12.50 -5.84 -19.23
CA GLY A 78 12.35 -5.09 -20.46
C GLY A 78 11.28 -5.63 -21.42
N PHE A 79 10.27 -6.34 -20.93
CA PHE A 79 9.18 -6.81 -21.76
C PHE A 79 8.41 -5.62 -22.34
N PRO A 80 7.93 -5.73 -23.60
CA PRO A 80 7.18 -4.65 -24.22
C PRO A 80 5.96 -4.26 -23.40
N GLY A 81 5.79 -2.97 -23.06
CA GLY A 81 4.69 -2.46 -22.26
C GLY A 81 3.30 -2.82 -22.79
N ARG A 82 3.16 -3.03 -24.12
CA ARG A 82 1.92 -3.50 -24.76
C ARG A 82 1.42 -4.83 -24.19
N LEU A 83 2.28 -5.66 -23.60
CA LEU A 83 1.87 -6.93 -22.98
C LEU A 83 1.01 -6.74 -21.74
N THR A 84 1.04 -5.57 -21.10
CA THR A 84 0.17 -5.27 -19.96
C THR A 84 -1.32 -5.36 -20.29
N ILE A 85 -1.68 -5.22 -21.59
CA ILE A 85 -3.06 -5.43 -22.05
C ILE A 85 -3.59 -6.85 -21.76
N LEU A 86 -2.70 -7.84 -21.64
CA LEU A 86 -3.08 -9.22 -21.31
C LEU A 86 -3.67 -9.33 -19.90
N ALA A 87 -3.45 -8.35 -19.02
CA ALA A 87 -4.10 -8.30 -17.71
C ALA A 87 -5.63 -8.18 -17.79
N PHE A 88 -6.18 -7.72 -18.92
CA PHE A 88 -7.63 -7.70 -19.14
C PHE A 88 -8.24 -9.08 -19.36
N ILE A 89 -7.47 -10.08 -19.80
CA ILE A 89 -8.00 -11.42 -20.07
C ILE A 89 -8.67 -12.03 -18.83
N PRO A 90 -7.99 -12.15 -17.66
CA PRO A 90 -8.64 -12.70 -16.48
C PRO A 90 -9.75 -11.80 -15.92
N VAL A 91 -9.71 -10.48 -16.17
CA VAL A 91 -10.83 -9.57 -15.84
C VAL A 91 -12.05 -9.90 -16.70
N PHE A 92 -11.89 -10.10 -17.99
CA PHE A 92 -12.99 -10.52 -18.87
C PHE A 92 -13.53 -11.91 -18.49
N LEU A 93 -12.65 -12.84 -18.10
CA LEU A 93 -13.09 -14.14 -17.59
C LEU A 93 -13.92 -14.00 -16.31
N LEU A 94 -13.56 -13.08 -15.42
CA LEU A 94 -14.34 -12.73 -14.24
C LEU A 94 -15.71 -12.15 -14.62
N MET A 95 -15.77 -11.27 -15.62
CA MET A 95 -17.04 -10.73 -16.15
C MET A 95 -17.91 -11.82 -16.74
N ILE A 96 -17.36 -12.70 -17.57
CA ILE A 96 -18.09 -13.82 -18.15
C ILE A 96 -18.58 -14.77 -17.03
N ASN A 97 -17.75 -15.03 -16.02
CA ASN A 97 -18.12 -15.88 -14.89
C ASN A 97 -19.35 -15.36 -14.14
N SER A 98 -19.60 -14.05 -14.11
CA SER A 98 -20.80 -13.47 -13.49
C SER A 98 -22.11 -14.00 -14.07
N LEU A 99 -22.11 -14.39 -15.34
CA LEU A 99 -23.29 -14.95 -16.03
C LEU A 99 -23.64 -16.35 -15.53
N TYR A 100 -22.63 -17.11 -15.08
CA TYR A 100 -22.77 -18.51 -14.64
C TYR A 100 -22.99 -18.65 -13.14
N VAL A 101 -23.01 -17.55 -12.40
CA VAL A 101 -23.33 -17.54 -10.97
C VAL A 101 -24.79 -17.90 -10.78
N LYS A 102 -25.07 -19.02 -10.11
CA LYS A 102 -26.43 -19.56 -9.91
C LYS A 102 -27.21 -18.74 -8.87
N ASP A 103 -26.59 -18.43 -7.73
CA ASP A 103 -27.21 -17.63 -6.69
C ASP A 103 -26.91 -16.14 -6.90
N LYS A 104 -27.95 -15.39 -7.27
CA LYS A 104 -27.88 -13.94 -7.49
C LYS A 104 -28.44 -13.13 -6.32
N SER A 105 -28.82 -13.76 -5.22
CA SER A 105 -29.41 -13.08 -4.05
C SER A 105 -28.46 -12.05 -3.40
N ARG A 106 -27.16 -12.23 -3.59
CA ARG A 106 -26.09 -11.38 -3.08
C ARG A 106 -25.19 -10.83 -4.18
N PHE A 107 -25.77 -10.61 -5.38
CA PHE A 107 -24.99 -10.17 -6.55
C PHE A 107 -24.35 -8.78 -6.36
N ASP A 108 -24.87 -7.97 -5.43
CA ASP A 108 -24.25 -6.72 -4.95
C ASP A 108 -22.80 -6.93 -4.48
N LYS A 109 -22.51 -8.08 -3.83
CA LYS A 109 -21.14 -8.44 -3.41
C LYS A 109 -20.20 -8.72 -4.58
N PHE A 110 -20.72 -9.00 -5.76
CA PHE A 110 -19.90 -9.27 -6.94
C PHE A 110 -19.07 -8.03 -7.33
N ALA A 111 -19.55 -6.81 -7.05
CA ALA A 111 -18.80 -5.58 -7.24
C ALA A 111 -17.49 -5.54 -6.45
N ASN A 112 -17.44 -6.20 -5.28
CA ASN A 112 -16.23 -6.23 -4.45
C ASN A 112 -15.06 -6.99 -5.11
N LEU A 113 -15.36 -7.89 -6.06
CA LEU A 113 -14.34 -8.59 -6.82
C LEU A 113 -13.56 -7.63 -7.73
N TYR A 114 -14.26 -6.69 -8.36
CA TYR A 114 -13.62 -5.62 -9.16
C TYR A 114 -12.98 -4.58 -8.27
N THR A 115 -13.61 -4.27 -7.14
CA THR A 115 -13.04 -3.35 -6.14
C THR A 115 -11.69 -3.85 -5.63
N ALA A 116 -11.52 -5.16 -5.39
CA ALA A 116 -10.24 -5.73 -4.98
C ALA A 116 -9.15 -5.47 -6.03
N ILE A 117 -9.47 -5.58 -7.32
CA ILE A 117 -8.51 -5.29 -8.40
C ILE A 117 -8.16 -3.79 -8.41
N LEU A 118 -9.17 -2.91 -8.37
CA LEU A 118 -8.95 -1.45 -8.46
C LEU A 118 -8.33 -0.86 -7.20
N TYR A 119 -8.72 -1.34 -6.03
CA TYR A 119 -8.28 -0.79 -4.73
C TYR A 119 -6.93 -1.35 -4.28
N ILE A 120 -6.62 -2.61 -4.62
CA ILE A 120 -5.41 -3.28 -4.15
C ILE A 120 -4.43 -3.55 -5.31
N ALA A 121 -4.88 -4.26 -6.36
CA ALA A 121 -3.95 -4.74 -7.38
C ALA A 121 -3.38 -3.61 -8.25
N VAL A 122 -4.21 -2.67 -8.69
CA VAL A 122 -3.75 -1.53 -9.49
C VAL A 122 -2.77 -0.66 -8.69
N PRO A 123 -3.10 -0.15 -7.49
CA PRO A 123 -2.18 0.63 -6.69
C PRO A 123 -0.88 -0.11 -6.35
N TRP A 124 -1.00 -1.40 -6.00
CA TRP A 124 0.16 -2.20 -5.66
C TRP A 124 1.08 -2.47 -6.85
N SER A 125 0.54 -2.57 -8.06
CA SER A 125 1.35 -2.73 -9.27
C SER A 125 2.20 -1.49 -9.59
N VAL A 126 1.78 -0.31 -9.13
CA VAL A 126 2.51 0.95 -9.30
C VAL A 126 3.85 0.96 -8.54
N LEU A 127 4.02 0.13 -7.49
CA LEU A 127 5.30 -0.03 -6.79
C LEU A 127 6.48 -0.29 -7.75
N ASN A 128 6.24 -1.04 -8.82
CA ASN A 128 7.27 -1.41 -9.77
C ASN A 128 7.92 -0.19 -10.46
N PHE A 129 7.19 0.91 -10.65
CA PHE A 129 7.74 2.14 -11.23
C PHE A 129 8.72 2.87 -10.31
N ALA A 130 8.62 2.66 -8.99
CA ALA A 130 9.55 3.22 -8.02
C ALA A 130 10.68 2.25 -7.64
N ALA A 131 10.56 0.95 -8.00
CA ALA A 131 11.55 -0.07 -7.72
C ALA A 131 12.58 -0.26 -8.83
N PHE A 132 12.27 0.18 -10.06
CA PHE A 132 13.13 0.00 -11.23
C PHE A 132 13.38 1.35 -11.89
N SER A 133 14.63 1.59 -12.27
CA SER A 133 15.01 2.74 -13.11
C SER A 133 14.61 2.53 -14.57
N ALA A 134 14.76 3.57 -15.40
CA ALA A 134 14.38 3.53 -16.83
C ALA A 134 15.13 2.46 -17.63
N ASP A 135 16.36 2.14 -17.23
CA ASP A 135 17.20 1.10 -17.83
C ASP A 135 16.91 -0.32 -17.30
N GLY A 136 15.90 -0.47 -16.42
CA GLY A 136 15.50 -1.74 -15.83
C GLY A 136 16.34 -2.17 -14.60
N ALA A 137 17.29 -1.35 -14.15
CA ALA A 137 18.06 -1.68 -12.96
C ALA A 137 17.20 -1.59 -11.70
N PHE A 138 17.26 -2.63 -10.87
CA PHE A 138 16.52 -2.69 -9.61
C PHE A 138 17.16 -1.78 -8.56
N SER A 139 16.36 -0.90 -7.98
CA SER A 139 16.72 -0.11 -6.80
C SER A 139 15.51 0.11 -5.90
N GLY A 140 15.32 -0.76 -4.94
CA GLY A 140 14.22 -0.62 -3.97
C GLY A 140 14.41 0.49 -2.93
N LYS A 141 15.52 1.25 -2.98
CA LYS A 141 15.82 2.33 -2.02
C LYS A 141 14.72 3.38 -1.96
N LEU A 142 14.20 3.81 -3.12
CA LEU A 142 13.15 4.83 -3.17
C LEU A 142 11.86 4.35 -2.50
N LEU A 143 11.45 3.11 -2.77
CA LEU A 143 10.31 2.49 -2.09
C LEU A 143 10.54 2.35 -0.60
N PHE A 144 11.73 1.93 -0.19
CA PHE A 144 12.09 1.87 1.22
C PHE A 144 11.94 3.24 1.89
N CYS A 145 12.40 4.32 1.23
CA CYS A 145 12.22 5.68 1.72
C CYS A 145 10.73 6.05 1.86
N PHE A 146 9.88 5.69 0.89
CA PHE A 146 8.44 5.91 0.99
C PHE A 146 7.84 5.22 2.21
N PHE A 147 8.19 3.95 2.43
CA PHE A 147 7.74 3.22 3.61
C PHE A 147 8.26 3.83 4.91
N CYS A 148 9.50 4.29 4.96
CA CYS A 148 10.03 4.99 6.13
C CYS A 148 9.23 6.27 6.45
N ILE A 149 8.85 7.04 5.43
CA ILE A 149 8.04 8.26 5.59
C ILE A 149 6.64 7.90 6.10
N ILE A 150 5.98 6.90 5.50
CA ILE A 150 4.65 6.45 5.91
C ILE A 150 4.67 5.92 7.35
N TRP A 151 5.60 5.02 7.68
CA TRP A 151 5.71 4.48 9.04
C TRP A 151 6.11 5.56 10.06
N GLY A 152 6.99 6.49 9.69
CA GLY A 152 7.33 7.64 10.52
C GLY A 152 6.13 8.53 10.78
N SER A 153 5.31 8.77 9.76
CA SER A 153 4.03 9.46 9.86
C SER A 153 3.09 8.79 10.85
N ASP A 154 2.93 7.46 10.77
CA ASP A 154 2.05 6.69 11.66
C ASP A 154 2.55 6.76 13.12
N VAL A 155 3.86 6.64 13.33
CA VAL A 155 4.47 6.78 14.65
C VAL A 155 4.24 8.19 15.20
N GLY A 156 4.45 9.24 14.40
CA GLY A 156 4.19 10.61 14.78
C GLY A 156 2.72 10.85 15.12
N ALA A 157 1.82 10.39 14.26
CA ALA A 157 0.38 10.50 14.48
C ALA A 157 -0.07 9.79 15.77
N TYR A 158 0.51 8.64 16.06
CA TYR A 158 0.25 7.88 17.29
C TYR A 158 0.76 8.62 18.53
N LEU A 159 2.02 9.07 18.54
CA LEU A 159 2.63 9.76 19.69
C LEU A 159 1.87 11.04 20.03
N PHE A 160 1.71 11.96 19.06
CA PHE A 160 0.98 13.21 19.26
C PHE A 160 -0.51 12.97 19.51
N GLY A 161 -1.09 11.91 18.89
CA GLY A 161 -2.47 11.52 19.09
C GLY A 161 -2.76 11.09 20.53
N ILE A 162 -1.91 10.27 21.15
CA ILE A 162 -2.10 9.80 22.52
C ILE A 162 -1.78 10.89 23.53
N THR A 163 -0.66 11.59 23.37
CA THR A 163 -0.18 12.57 24.38
C THR A 163 -1.07 13.80 24.46
N LEU A 164 -1.41 14.36 23.31
CA LEU A 164 -2.13 15.64 23.20
C LEU A 164 -3.51 15.49 22.54
N GLY A 165 -3.62 14.65 21.52
CA GLY A 165 -4.79 14.56 20.67
C GLY A 165 -6.02 13.96 21.35
N GLN A 166 -5.84 13.00 22.27
CA GLN A 166 -6.95 12.42 23.03
C GLN A 166 -7.51 13.40 24.05
N LYS A 167 -6.68 14.28 24.60
CA LYS A 167 -7.05 15.21 25.68
C LYS A 167 -7.55 16.56 25.14
N TYR A 168 -6.93 17.08 24.10
CA TYR A 168 -7.19 18.46 23.60
C TYR A 168 -7.63 18.52 22.15
N GLY A 169 -7.49 17.43 21.38
CA GLY A 169 -7.67 17.42 19.93
C GLY A 169 -9.11 17.15 19.49
N LYS A 170 -9.59 17.93 18.51
CA LYS A 170 -10.79 17.56 17.76
C LYS A 170 -10.55 16.24 17.01
N LYS A 171 -11.55 15.38 16.97
CA LYS A 171 -11.49 14.10 16.24
C LYS A 171 -11.49 14.35 14.73
N LEU A 172 -10.76 13.53 13.99
CA LEU A 172 -10.64 13.65 12.54
C LEU A 172 -11.87 13.08 11.83
N PHE A 173 -12.17 11.79 12.10
CA PHE A 173 -13.33 11.05 11.57
C PHE A 173 -13.96 10.18 12.66
N PRO A 174 -14.83 10.74 13.53
CA PRO A 174 -15.37 10.04 14.68
C PRO A 174 -16.13 8.74 14.36
N SER A 175 -16.88 8.72 13.25
CA SER A 175 -17.71 7.59 12.82
C SER A 175 -16.88 6.39 12.31
N ILE A 176 -15.69 6.64 11.77
CA ILE A 176 -14.85 5.61 11.14
C ILE A 176 -13.72 5.21 12.08
N SER A 177 -12.97 6.20 12.59
CA SER A 177 -11.80 6.02 13.45
C SER A 177 -11.83 7.01 14.62
N PRO A 178 -12.51 6.68 15.74
CA PRO A 178 -12.72 7.60 16.86
C PRO A 178 -11.44 7.99 17.62
N LYS A 179 -10.34 7.27 17.39
CA LYS A 179 -9.04 7.55 18.03
C LYS A 179 -8.19 8.55 17.26
N LYS A 180 -8.46 8.77 15.96
CA LYS A 180 -7.71 9.75 15.15
C LYS A 180 -8.13 11.17 15.49
N SER A 181 -7.15 12.06 15.67
CA SER A 181 -7.34 13.47 15.99
C SER A 181 -6.56 14.38 15.04
N TRP A 182 -6.99 15.63 14.90
CA TRP A 182 -6.25 16.64 14.12
C TRP A 182 -4.85 16.91 14.67
N ILE A 183 -4.66 16.84 16.00
CA ILE A 183 -3.32 16.99 16.61
C ILE A 183 -2.43 15.81 16.19
N GLY A 184 -2.97 14.58 16.18
CA GLY A 184 -2.25 13.42 15.64
C GLY A 184 -1.90 13.58 14.16
N PHE A 185 -2.83 14.11 13.35
CA PHE A 185 -2.59 14.37 11.93
C PHE A 185 -1.39 15.33 11.75
N TRP A 186 -1.38 16.48 12.41
CA TRP A 186 -0.27 17.43 12.28
C TRP A 186 1.04 16.89 12.85
N GLY A 187 0.98 16.09 13.94
CA GLY A 187 2.14 15.40 14.49
C GLY A 187 2.73 14.35 13.54
N GLY A 188 1.86 13.62 12.83
CA GLY A 188 2.28 12.69 11.77
C GLY A 188 2.93 13.40 10.58
N MET A 189 2.35 14.53 10.15
CA MET A 189 2.94 15.36 9.09
C MET A 189 4.33 15.87 9.45
N LEU A 190 4.50 16.39 10.66
CA LEU A 190 5.82 16.87 11.13
C LEU A 190 6.84 15.73 11.11
N MET A 191 6.47 14.54 11.58
CA MET A 191 7.37 13.39 11.57
C MET A 191 7.68 12.89 10.16
N ALA A 192 6.68 12.88 9.26
CA ALA A 192 6.89 12.52 7.85
C ALA A 192 7.91 13.45 7.18
N ILE A 193 7.79 14.76 7.40
CA ILE A 193 8.75 15.77 6.89
C ILE A 193 10.13 15.53 7.49
N ALA A 194 10.23 15.33 8.80
CA ALA A 194 11.50 15.11 9.49
C ALA A 194 12.21 13.85 8.94
N VAL A 195 11.49 12.73 8.76
CA VAL A 195 12.04 11.50 8.18
C VAL A 195 12.50 11.74 6.73
N SER A 196 11.69 12.42 5.92
CA SER A 196 12.03 12.69 4.51
C SER A 196 13.29 13.55 4.38
N VAL A 197 13.38 14.62 5.14
CA VAL A 197 14.59 15.48 5.15
C VAL A 197 15.81 14.72 5.65
N THR A 198 15.67 13.89 6.69
CA THR A 198 16.76 13.05 7.19
C THR A 198 17.26 12.08 6.11
N LEU A 199 16.35 11.39 5.40
CA LEU A 199 16.71 10.47 4.33
C LEU A 199 17.41 11.17 3.15
N TYR A 200 17.03 12.41 2.87
CA TYR A 200 17.74 13.25 1.89
C TYR A 200 19.16 13.59 2.37
N LEU A 201 19.32 14.09 3.58
CA LEU A 201 20.62 14.48 4.13
C LEU A 201 21.62 13.32 4.24
N VAL A 202 21.14 12.10 4.46
CA VAL A 202 22.00 10.89 4.45
C VAL A 202 22.22 10.29 3.05
N GLY A 203 21.74 10.95 1.97
CA GLY A 203 22.00 10.57 0.60
C GLY A 203 21.23 9.33 0.11
N TRP A 204 20.08 9.01 0.73
CA TRP A 204 19.26 7.86 0.32
C TRP A 204 18.31 8.18 -0.82
N PHE A 205 17.98 9.43 -1.00
CA PHE A 205 17.16 9.90 -2.11
C PHE A 205 18.00 10.34 -3.31
N PRO A 206 17.52 10.13 -4.55
CA PRO A 206 18.13 10.73 -5.73
C PRO A 206 17.93 12.25 -5.74
N ASN A 207 18.83 12.99 -6.36
CA ASN A 207 18.66 14.43 -6.53
C ASN A 207 17.63 14.73 -7.64
N PHE A 208 16.67 15.59 -7.37
CA PHE A 208 15.71 16.10 -8.35
C PHE A 208 16.34 17.18 -9.24
N SER A 209 17.32 17.91 -8.71
CA SER A 209 17.93 19.08 -9.35
C SER A 209 19.35 19.26 -8.83
N ALA A 210 20.16 19.99 -9.59
CA ALA A 210 21.45 20.47 -9.11
C ALA A 210 21.33 21.49 -7.96
N CYS A 211 20.15 22.12 -7.82
CA CYS A 211 19.88 23.07 -6.73
C CYS A 211 19.39 22.35 -5.47
N GLU A 212 20.12 22.46 -4.37
CA GLU A 212 19.81 21.85 -3.08
C GLU A 212 18.46 22.29 -2.51
N ALA A 213 18.15 23.58 -2.60
CA ALA A 213 16.88 24.12 -2.14
C ALA A 213 15.68 23.51 -2.88
N THR A 214 15.82 23.27 -4.18
CA THR A 214 14.79 22.58 -4.98
C THR A 214 14.62 21.14 -4.54
N ASN A 215 15.69 20.42 -4.21
CA ASN A 215 15.63 19.07 -3.70
C ASN A 215 14.90 19.01 -2.36
N ILE A 216 15.27 19.84 -1.40
CA ILE A 216 14.61 19.88 -0.07
C ILE A 216 13.11 20.20 -0.22
N PHE A 217 12.77 21.19 -1.07
CA PHE A 217 11.37 21.53 -1.32
C PHE A 217 10.57 20.31 -1.86
N ASN A 218 11.11 19.61 -2.86
CA ASN A 218 10.46 18.44 -3.44
C ASN A 218 10.30 17.30 -2.42
N TYR A 219 11.29 17.07 -1.53
CA TYR A 219 11.17 16.04 -0.51
C TYR A 219 10.18 16.39 0.58
N VAL A 220 10.08 17.66 0.96
CA VAL A 220 9.04 18.14 1.88
C VAL A 220 7.65 18.00 1.24
N ALA A 221 7.49 18.43 -0.02
CA ALA A 221 6.22 18.31 -0.74
C ALA A 221 5.79 16.83 -0.88
N MET A 222 6.73 15.94 -1.20
CA MET A 222 6.46 14.50 -1.29
C MET A 222 6.08 13.92 0.07
N ALA A 223 6.75 14.30 1.17
CA ALA A 223 6.41 13.84 2.51
C ALA A 223 4.99 14.28 2.92
N VAL A 224 4.61 15.52 2.63
CA VAL A 224 3.26 16.04 2.85
C VAL A 224 2.23 15.24 2.05
N LEU A 225 2.52 14.97 0.78
CA LEU A 225 1.64 14.18 -0.10
C LEU A 225 1.47 12.75 0.41
N LEU A 226 2.57 12.06 0.74
CA LEU A 226 2.54 10.69 1.27
C LEU A 226 1.80 10.62 2.61
N HIS A 227 2.00 11.61 3.50
CA HIS A 227 1.28 11.69 4.77
C HIS A 227 -0.22 11.83 4.56
N ILE A 228 -0.65 12.86 3.80
CA ILE A 228 -2.07 13.13 3.57
C ILE A 228 -2.76 11.91 2.96
N THR A 229 -2.19 11.39 1.88
CA THR A 229 -2.76 10.26 1.14
C THR A 229 -2.70 8.96 1.93
N GLY A 230 -1.67 8.75 2.76
CA GLY A 230 -1.57 7.64 3.69
C GLY A 230 -2.65 7.65 4.77
N VAL A 231 -2.91 8.82 5.37
CA VAL A 231 -4.00 8.98 6.34
C VAL A 231 -5.36 8.65 5.71
N TYR A 232 -5.60 9.08 4.45
CA TYR A 232 -6.82 8.71 3.75
C TYR A 232 -6.86 7.21 3.40
N GLY A 233 -5.73 6.58 3.07
CA GLY A 233 -5.65 5.14 2.83
C GLY A 233 -6.14 4.32 4.02
N ASP A 234 -5.58 4.57 5.21
CA ASP A 234 -6.03 3.93 6.46
C ASP A 234 -7.52 4.24 6.78
N LEU A 235 -7.99 5.47 6.54
CA LEU A 235 -9.40 5.80 6.74
C LEU A 235 -10.32 5.04 5.79
N ILE A 236 -9.95 4.87 4.52
CA ILE A 236 -10.71 4.11 3.52
C ILE A 236 -10.78 2.63 3.96
N GLU A 237 -9.66 2.04 4.35
CA GLU A 237 -9.64 0.65 4.82
C GLU A 237 -10.45 0.51 6.12
N SER A 238 -10.31 1.45 7.04
CA SER A 238 -11.12 1.50 8.26
C SER A 238 -12.62 1.58 7.97
N GLN A 239 -13.04 2.35 6.94
CA GLN A 239 -14.42 2.44 6.50
C GLN A 239 -14.94 1.08 6.01
N TRP A 240 -14.17 0.35 5.19
CA TRP A 240 -14.50 -1.00 4.76
C TRP A 240 -14.69 -1.94 5.97
N LYS A 241 -13.76 -1.92 6.91
CA LYS A 241 -13.84 -2.74 8.13
C LYS A 241 -15.12 -2.45 8.94
N ARG A 242 -15.50 -1.17 9.09
CA ARG A 242 -16.76 -0.80 9.81
C ARG A 242 -17.99 -1.25 9.05
N HIS A 243 -18.01 -1.10 7.72
CA HIS A 243 -19.13 -1.54 6.89
C HIS A 243 -19.40 -3.05 7.05
N TYR A 244 -18.35 -3.86 7.13
CA TYR A 244 -18.45 -5.31 7.32
C TYR A 244 -18.42 -5.76 8.78
N ASN A 245 -18.52 -4.83 9.76
CA ASN A 245 -18.53 -5.11 11.19
C ASN A 245 -17.32 -5.91 11.69
N VAL A 246 -16.15 -5.69 11.09
CA VAL A 246 -14.88 -6.25 11.54
C VAL A 246 -13.95 -5.15 12.05
N LYS A 247 -12.96 -5.54 12.83
CA LYS A 247 -11.92 -4.62 13.31
C LYS A 247 -10.64 -4.74 12.52
N ASP A 248 -10.22 -5.95 12.22
CA ASP A 248 -8.99 -6.27 11.51
C ASP A 248 -9.35 -7.01 10.21
N SER A 249 -8.61 -6.78 9.12
CA SER A 249 -8.88 -7.39 7.80
C SER A 249 -8.60 -8.90 7.79
N GLY A 250 -7.71 -9.34 8.68
CA GLY A 250 -7.29 -10.72 8.82
C GLY A 250 -6.55 -10.98 10.13
N ASN A 251 -5.88 -12.14 10.20
CA ASN A 251 -5.10 -12.55 11.36
C ASN A 251 -3.79 -13.27 10.97
N ILE A 252 -3.30 -13.01 9.76
CA ILE A 252 -2.10 -13.67 9.21
C ILE A 252 -0.86 -13.29 10.01
N ILE A 253 -0.77 -12.03 10.47
CA ILE A 253 0.34 -11.59 11.30
C ILE A 253 -0.05 -11.72 12.78
N PRO A 254 0.52 -12.69 13.53
CA PRO A 254 0.13 -12.96 14.91
C PRO A 254 0.26 -11.72 15.80
N GLY A 255 -0.87 -11.26 16.35
CA GLY A 255 -0.94 -10.07 17.21
C GLY A 255 -0.93 -8.71 16.49
N HIS A 256 -0.84 -8.70 15.15
CA HIS A 256 -0.83 -7.50 14.33
C HIS A 256 -1.99 -7.39 13.32
N GLY A 257 -2.89 -8.37 13.26
CA GLY A 257 -4.01 -8.36 12.33
C GLY A 257 -3.68 -8.92 10.95
N GLY A 258 -4.30 -8.41 9.93
CA GLY A 258 -4.08 -8.78 8.54
C GLY A 258 -2.87 -8.09 7.91
N LEU A 259 -2.48 -8.61 6.75
CA LEU A 259 -1.45 -7.97 5.92
C LEU A 259 -2.00 -6.69 5.28
N LEU A 260 -3.28 -6.67 4.91
CA LEU A 260 -3.94 -5.48 4.39
C LEU A 260 -3.89 -4.33 5.41
N ASP A 261 -4.11 -4.61 6.72
CA ASP A 261 -3.98 -3.64 7.81
C ASP A 261 -2.55 -3.03 7.96
N ARG A 262 -1.54 -3.61 7.30
CA ARG A 262 -0.14 -3.11 7.33
C ARG A 262 0.21 -2.26 6.12
N PHE A 263 -0.57 -2.35 5.07
CA PHE A 263 -0.32 -1.66 3.81
C PHE A 263 -1.46 -0.71 3.40
N ASP A 264 -2.47 -0.55 4.24
CA ASP A 264 -3.64 0.30 4.01
C ASP A 264 -3.26 1.75 3.61
N SER A 265 -2.36 2.37 4.37
CA SER A 265 -1.81 3.70 4.05
C SER A 265 -1.00 3.68 2.75
N ALA A 266 -0.20 2.62 2.54
CA ALA A 266 0.70 2.50 1.40
C ALA A 266 -0.06 2.35 0.07
N LEU A 267 -1.24 1.70 0.06
CA LEU A 267 -2.05 1.48 -1.13
C LEU A 267 -2.45 2.79 -1.83
N ILE A 268 -2.63 3.86 -1.09
CA ILE A 268 -2.95 5.18 -1.68
C ILE A 268 -1.70 6.06 -1.75
N ALA A 269 -0.87 6.05 -0.69
CA ALA A 269 0.29 6.94 -0.62
C ALA A 269 1.32 6.66 -1.71
N ILE A 270 1.66 5.39 -1.95
CA ILE A 270 2.73 5.05 -2.91
C ILE A 270 2.37 5.42 -4.35
N PRO A 271 1.18 5.08 -4.88
CA PRO A 271 0.78 5.57 -6.21
C PRO A 271 0.85 7.09 -6.34
N MET A 272 0.41 7.82 -5.33
CA MET A 272 0.48 9.28 -5.34
C MET A 272 1.91 9.79 -5.30
N GLY A 273 2.80 9.15 -4.54
CA GLY A 273 4.23 9.44 -4.56
C GLY A 273 4.87 9.16 -5.92
N VAL A 274 4.52 8.05 -6.58
CA VAL A 274 4.99 7.73 -7.93
C VAL A 274 4.49 8.74 -8.95
N ILE A 275 3.20 9.11 -8.91
CA ILE A 275 2.63 10.16 -9.77
C ILE A 275 3.40 11.47 -9.59
N TYR A 276 3.68 11.87 -8.35
CA TYR A 276 4.46 13.06 -8.06
C TYR A 276 5.85 13.01 -8.70
N LEU A 277 6.55 11.89 -8.58
CA LEU A 277 7.89 11.72 -9.15
C LEU A 277 7.89 11.71 -10.68
N VAL A 278 6.84 11.16 -11.30
CA VAL A 278 6.63 11.22 -12.76
C VAL A 278 6.42 12.66 -13.22
N LEU A 279 5.54 13.40 -12.53
CA LEU A 279 5.27 14.82 -12.84
C LEU A 279 6.48 15.71 -12.58
N ALA A 280 7.34 15.36 -11.63
CA ALA A 280 8.60 16.04 -11.36
C ALA A 280 9.75 15.58 -12.28
N HIS A 281 9.48 14.73 -13.28
CA HIS A 281 10.46 14.18 -14.22
C HIS A 281 11.63 13.40 -13.59
N VAL A 282 11.42 12.83 -12.40
CA VAL A 282 12.43 12.00 -11.70
C VAL A 282 12.34 10.54 -12.13
N ILE A 283 11.11 10.07 -12.37
CA ILE A 283 10.84 8.72 -12.89
C ILE A 283 10.23 8.83 -14.27
N HIS A 284 10.71 8.00 -15.19
CA HIS A 284 10.15 7.86 -16.54
C HIS A 284 9.28 6.58 -16.59
N LEU A 285 8.07 6.71 -17.14
CA LEU A 285 7.12 5.58 -17.29
C LEU A 285 7.55 4.63 -18.42
#